data_e250cb10824b59baa76618cb4030f497
#
_entry.id   e250cb10824b59baa76618cb4030f497
#
_cell.length_a   1.000
_cell.length_b   1.000
_cell.length_c   1.000
_cell.angle_alpha   90.00
_cell.angle_beta   90.00
_cell.angle_gamma   90.00
#
_symmetry.space_group_name_H-M   'P 1'
#
loop_
_entity.id
_entity.type
_entity.pdbx_description
1 polymer ?
#
loop_
_entity_poly.entity_id
_entity_poly.type
_entity_poly.pdbx_seq_one_letter_code
_entity_poly.pdbx_strand_id
1 'polypeptide(L)'
;MMKTRVLVVGGGPVGLTLAMDLATRGISVTVVETRAAGEPPSVKCNHVSARSMEIFRRLGLAQKLRNTGLPEDYPNDCAYRTTATGVELSRILIPCRRDRYTATGGPDTDWPTAEPPHRINQIYLEPVLFEHAAAIDGLQILNRTEFESFSEESDGIVATVRDLDAGTTSQIEAEFVVGCDGSR
;
A
#
# COMPACT_ATOMS: atom_id res chain seq x y z
N MET A 1 27.91 -0.49 -8.50
CA MET A 1 27.05 0.29 -7.60
C MET A 1 25.75 0.59 -8.35
N MET A 2 24.61 0.32 -7.76
CA MET A 2 23.29 0.58 -8.35
C MET A 2 22.99 2.07 -8.25
N LYS A 3 22.26 2.63 -9.26
CA LYS A 3 21.83 4.03 -9.26
C LYS A 3 20.34 4.14 -9.51
N THR A 4 19.68 5.01 -8.76
CA THR A 4 18.25 5.32 -8.92
C THR A 4 18.04 6.81 -8.61
N ARG A 5 16.93 7.40 -9.07
CA ARG A 5 16.61 8.77 -8.63
C ARG A 5 16.01 8.79 -7.24
N VAL A 6 15.12 7.85 -6.95
CA VAL A 6 14.47 7.77 -5.63
C VAL A 6 14.64 6.36 -5.06
N LEU A 7 15.19 6.28 -3.86
CA LEU A 7 15.21 5.07 -3.06
C LEU A 7 14.06 5.12 -2.05
N VAL A 8 13.17 4.15 -2.10
CA VAL A 8 12.06 3.99 -1.15
C VAL A 8 12.39 2.85 -0.19
N VAL A 9 12.39 3.14 1.10
CA VAL A 9 12.64 2.15 2.16
C VAL A 9 11.32 1.64 2.69
N GLY A 10 11.00 0.38 2.40
CA GLY A 10 9.75 -0.29 2.78
C GLY A 10 8.80 -0.51 1.60
N GLY A 11 8.48 -1.77 1.33
CA GLY A 11 7.58 -2.25 0.27
C GLY A 11 6.13 -2.47 0.74
N GLY A 12 5.68 -1.76 1.77
CA GLY A 12 4.29 -1.75 2.21
C GLY A 12 3.38 -0.89 1.33
N PRO A 13 2.09 -0.73 1.70
CA PRO A 13 1.11 0.01 0.88
C PRO A 13 1.53 1.44 0.56
N VAL A 14 2.20 2.12 1.50
CA VAL A 14 2.65 3.50 1.33
C VAL A 14 3.82 3.56 0.34
N GLY A 15 4.85 2.74 0.56
CA GLY A 15 6.05 2.73 -0.29
C GLY A 15 5.74 2.29 -1.71
N LEU A 16 4.96 1.21 -1.91
CA LEU A 16 4.55 0.77 -3.23
C LEU A 16 3.71 1.83 -3.96
N THR A 17 2.79 2.50 -3.26
CA THR A 17 1.96 3.56 -3.87
C THR A 17 2.82 4.75 -4.31
N LEU A 18 3.76 5.20 -3.47
CA LEU A 18 4.71 6.25 -3.82
C LEU A 18 5.57 5.84 -5.02
N ALA A 19 6.14 4.65 -4.97
CA ALA A 19 7.00 4.13 -6.02
C ALA A 19 6.29 4.07 -7.39
N MET A 20 5.05 3.58 -7.42
CA MET A 20 4.22 3.55 -8.62
C MET A 20 3.91 4.96 -9.15
N ASP A 21 3.54 5.91 -8.26
CA ASP A 21 3.23 7.29 -8.68
C ASP A 21 4.45 7.99 -9.27
N LEU A 22 5.63 7.76 -8.73
CA LEU A 22 6.88 8.30 -9.25
C LEU A 22 7.26 7.64 -10.60
N ALA A 23 7.21 6.31 -10.66
CA ALA A 23 7.59 5.58 -11.87
C ALA A 23 6.69 5.89 -13.07
N THR A 24 5.37 6.03 -12.85
CA THR A 24 4.43 6.45 -13.91
C THR A 24 4.67 7.88 -14.42
N ARG A 25 5.46 8.67 -13.71
CA ARG A 25 5.95 10.00 -14.14
C ARG A 25 7.33 9.98 -14.79
N GLY A 26 7.89 8.78 -15.05
CA GLY A 26 9.20 8.59 -15.66
C GLY A 26 10.38 8.79 -14.70
N ILE A 27 10.14 8.72 -13.40
CA ILE A 27 11.19 8.80 -12.38
C ILE A 27 11.63 7.36 -12.04
N SER A 28 12.93 7.06 -12.15
CA SER A 28 13.46 5.76 -11.74
C SER A 28 13.38 5.58 -10.23
N VAL A 29 12.83 4.46 -9.78
CA VAL A 29 12.62 4.15 -8.36
C VAL A 29 13.13 2.77 -8.03
N THR A 30 13.85 2.67 -6.91
CA THR A 30 14.18 1.39 -6.29
C THR A 30 13.51 1.32 -4.92
N VAL A 31 12.78 0.24 -4.67
CA VAL A 31 12.19 -0.07 -3.35
C VAL A 31 13.04 -1.15 -2.70
N VAL A 32 13.44 -0.97 -1.45
CA VAL A 32 14.07 -2.01 -0.63
C VAL A 32 13.07 -2.50 0.42
N GLU A 33 12.92 -3.81 0.55
CA GLU A 33 11.96 -4.47 1.43
C GLU A 33 12.61 -5.69 2.11
N THR A 34 12.48 -5.79 3.41
CA THR A 34 13.05 -6.89 4.20
C THR A 34 12.32 -8.21 4.02
N ARG A 35 11.02 -8.17 3.74
CA ARG A 35 10.22 -9.38 3.50
C ARG A 35 10.56 -10.03 2.16
N ALA A 36 10.36 -11.34 2.10
CA ALA A 36 10.44 -12.07 0.84
C ALA A 36 9.30 -11.67 -0.11
N ALA A 37 9.51 -11.85 -1.41
CA ALA A 37 8.45 -11.65 -2.39
C ALA A 37 7.30 -12.63 -2.11
N GLY A 38 6.06 -12.09 -2.03
CA GLY A 38 4.87 -12.89 -1.72
C GLY A 38 4.69 -13.24 -0.23
N GLU A 39 5.59 -12.83 0.65
CA GLU A 39 5.41 -12.99 2.08
C GLU A 39 4.21 -12.16 2.57
N PRO A 40 3.24 -12.79 3.27
CA PRO A 40 2.04 -12.08 3.70
C PRO A 40 2.38 -10.93 4.65
N PRO A 41 1.76 -9.76 4.47
CA PRO A 41 1.93 -8.65 5.40
C PRO A 41 1.25 -8.95 6.74
N SER A 42 1.65 -8.23 7.78
CA SER A 42 0.91 -8.24 9.04
C SER A 42 -0.50 -7.65 8.84
N VAL A 43 -1.49 -8.25 9.51
CA VAL A 43 -2.89 -7.79 9.45
C VAL A 43 -3.03 -6.48 10.23
N LYS A 44 -2.98 -5.35 9.56
CA LYS A 44 -3.05 -4.02 10.21
C LYS A 44 -4.27 -3.20 9.82
N CYS A 45 -4.68 -3.24 8.55
CA CYS A 45 -5.71 -2.36 8.01
C CYS A 45 -6.79 -3.17 7.29
N ASN A 46 -8.04 -2.74 7.42
CA ASN A 46 -9.17 -3.31 6.71
C ASN A 46 -10.01 -2.25 5.97
N HIS A 47 -9.54 -1.03 5.92
CA HIS A 47 -10.25 0.10 5.32
C HIS A 47 -9.29 0.99 4.55
N VAL A 48 -9.67 1.30 3.32
CA VAL A 48 -9.00 2.25 2.43
C VAL A 48 -9.91 3.46 2.25
N SER A 49 -9.41 4.64 2.59
CA SER A 49 -10.17 5.88 2.49
C SER A 49 -10.54 6.21 1.03
N ALA A 50 -11.58 7.01 0.84
CA ALA A 50 -11.97 7.54 -0.46
C ALA A 50 -10.80 8.24 -1.17
N ARG A 51 -9.99 9.01 -0.43
CA ARG A 51 -8.80 9.68 -0.97
C ARG A 51 -7.75 8.70 -1.48
N SER A 52 -7.49 7.62 -0.75
CA SER A 52 -6.55 6.59 -1.20
C SER A 52 -7.08 5.83 -2.41
N MET A 53 -8.40 5.54 -2.47
CA MET A 53 -9.01 4.93 -3.63
C MET A 53 -8.93 5.81 -4.88
N GLU A 54 -8.99 7.14 -4.73
CA GLU A 54 -8.77 8.08 -5.84
C GLU A 54 -7.32 8.01 -6.37
N ILE A 55 -6.34 7.86 -5.48
CA ILE A 55 -4.95 7.63 -5.89
C ILE A 55 -4.84 6.30 -6.66
N PHE A 56 -5.42 5.24 -6.15
CA PHE A 56 -5.44 3.93 -6.83
C PHE A 56 -6.19 3.96 -8.16
N ARG A 57 -7.23 4.77 -8.29
CA ARG A 57 -7.92 5.00 -9.56
C ARG A 57 -6.97 5.64 -10.58
N ARG A 58 -6.24 6.67 -10.20
CA ARG A 58 -5.25 7.32 -11.05
C ARG A 58 -4.13 6.37 -11.50
N LEU A 59 -3.75 5.44 -10.64
CA LEU A 59 -2.78 4.37 -10.94
C LEU A 59 -3.37 3.17 -11.69
N GLY A 60 -4.67 3.19 -12.04
CA GLY A 60 -5.33 2.10 -12.75
C GLY A 60 -5.70 0.88 -11.90
N LEU A 61 -5.63 1.00 -10.56
CA LEU A 61 -5.78 -0.10 -9.62
C LEU A 61 -7.17 -0.21 -8.98
N ALA A 62 -7.96 0.86 -8.96
CA ALA A 62 -9.19 0.92 -8.16
C ALA A 62 -10.14 -0.24 -8.44
N GLN A 63 -10.39 -0.58 -9.72
CA GLN A 63 -11.29 -1.66 -10.07
C GLN A 63 -10.75 -3.04 -9.66
N LYS A 64 -9.44 -3.28 -9.80
CA LYS A 64 -8.80 -4.53 -9.38
C LYS A 64 -8.94 -4.71 -7.87
N LEU A 65 -8.69 -3.65 -7.09
CA LEU A 65 -8.84 -3.65 -5.64
C LEU A 65 -10.28 -3.89 -5.21
N ARG A 66 -11.26 -3.27 -5.89
CA ARG A 66 -12.69 -3.49 -5.57
C ARG A 66 -13.14 -4.92 -5.80
N ASN A 67 -12.56 -5.61 -6.76
CA ASN A 67 -12.87 -7.01 -7.07
C ASN A 67 -12.10 -8.00 -6.18
N THR A 68 -11.25 -7.50 -5.29
CA THR A 68 -10.41 -8.32 -4.41
C THR A 68 -10.96 -8.27 -2.97
N GLY A 69 -10.87 -9.36 -2.24
CA GLY A 69 -11.26 -9.44 -0.84
C GLY A 69 -12.66 -10.01 -0.64
N LEU A 70 -13.47 -9.34 0.20
CA LEU A 70 -14.80 -9.81 0.60
C LEU A 70 -15.81 -9.83 -0.56
N PRO A 71 -16.84 -10.68 -0.50
CA PRO A 71 -17.97 -10.67 -1.43
C PRO A 71 -18.60 -9.27 -1.55
N GLU A 72 -19.20 -8.97 -2.70
CA GLU A 72 -19.74 -7.62 -2.96
C GLU A 72 -20.92 -7.22 -2.07
N ASP A 73 -21.66 -8.18 -1.57
CA ASP A 73 -22.80 -8.02 -0.68
C ASP A 73 -22.45 -8.18 0.81
N TYR A 74 -21.14 -8.36 1.13
CA TYR A 74 -20.70 -8.50 2.51
C TYR A 74 -20.98 -7.22 3.29
N PRO A 75 -21.69 -7.30 4.44
CA PRO A 75 -22.03 -6.13 5.25
C PRO A 75 -20.78 -5.43 5.81
N ASN A 76 -20.73 -4.11 5.65
CA ASN A 76 -19.67 -3.28 6.23
C ASN A 76 -20.09 -2.64 7.57
N ASP A 77 -21.23 -3.03 8.09
CA ASP A 77 -21.86 -2.45 9.27
C ASP A 77 -20.95 -2.48 10.50
N CYS A 78 -21.13 -1.49 11.36
CA CYS A 78 -20.53 -1.48 12.68
C CYS A 78 -21.59 -1.90 13.71
N ALA A 79 -21.52 -3.13 14.23
CA ALA A 79 -22.45 -3.65 15.21
C ALA A 79 -21.88 -3.54 16.64
N TYR A 80 -22.64 -2.92 17.53
CA TYR A 80 -22.31 -2.84 18.96
C TYR A 80 -23.03 -3.95 19.69
N ARG A 81 -22.28 -4.83 20.37
CA ARG A 81 -22.84 -6.00 21.06
C ARG A 81 -22.29 -6.12 22.49
N THR A 82 -23.01 -6.80 23.34
CA THR A 82 -22.56 -7.08 24.71
C THR A 82 -21.34 -8.00 24.75
N THR A 83 -21.28 -8.97 23.85
CA THR A 83 -20.14 -9.87 23.57
C THR A 83 -20.12 -10.17 22.08
N ALA A 84 -19.10 -10.85 21.55
CA ALA A 84 -19.02 -11.21 20.13
C ALA A 84 -20.26 -11.96 19.61
N THR A 85 -20.90 -12.79 20.44
CA THR A 85 -22.12 -13.56 20.13
C THR A 85 -23.32 -13.13 20.94
N GLY A 86 -23.20 -12.03 21.71
CA GLY A 86 -24.23 -11.56 22.63
C GLY A 86 -25.30 -10.68 21.94
N VAL A 87 -26.10 -10.03 22.80
CA VAL A 87 -27.20 -9.16 22.35
C VAL A 87 -26.63 -7.95 21.58
N GLU A 88 -27.20 -7.69 20.43
CA GLU A 88 -26.91 -6.48 19.65
C GLU A 88 -27.64 -5.28 20.27
N LEU A 89 -26.88 -4.26 20.63
CA LEU A 89 -27.37 -3.05 21.28
C LEU A 89 -27.71 -1.97 20.24
N SER A 90 -26.89 -1.87 19.18
CA SER A 90 -27.04 -0.89 18.11
C SER A 90 -26.25 -1.32 16.88
N ARG A 91 -26.60 -0.76 15.73
CA ARG A 91 -25.92 -1.00 14.47
C ARG A 91 -25.86 0.28 13.64
N ILE A 92 -24.68 0.61 13.15
CA ILE A 92 -24.48 1.62 12.12
C ILE A 92 -24.43 0.89 10.78
N LEU A 93 -25.43 1.11 9.94
CA LEU A 93 -25.48 0.53 8.61
C LEU A 93 -24.50 1.27 7.69
N ILE A 94 -23.61 0.53 7.06
CA ILE A 94 -22.64 1.04 6.10
C ILE A 94 -22.83 0.28 4.79
N PRO A 95 -23.01 0.95 3.64
CA PRO A 95 -23.26 0.28 2.37
C PRO A 95 -22.19 -0.76 2.04
N CYS A 96 -22.60 -1.93 1.61
CA CYS A 96 -21.70 -2.94 1.07
C CYS A 96 -21.11 -2.48 -0.28
N ARG A 97 -20.13 -3.22 -0.82
CA ARG A 97 -19.45 -2.83 -2.06
C ARG A 97 -20.43 -2.67 -3.24
N ARG A 98 -21.40 -3.57 -3.38
CA ARG A 98 -22.42 -3.52 -4.45
C ARG A 98 -23.23 -2.22 -4.43
N ASP A 99 -23.59 -1.76 -3.23
CA ASP A 99 -24.51 -0.62 -3.06
C ASP A 99 -23.76 0.71 -2.84
N ARG A 100 -22.43 0.69 -2.79
CA ARG A 100 -21.59 1.83 -2.40
C ARG A 100 -21.80 3.07 -3.27
N TYR A 101 -22.03 2.92 -4.55
CA TYR A 101 -22.20 4.03 -5.49
C TYR A 101 -23.65 4.56 -5.57
N THR A 102 -24.61 3.81 -5.06
CA THR A 102 -26.05 4.13 -5.19
C THR A 102 -26.72 4.47 -3.86
N ALA A 103 -26.14 4.06 -2.74
CA ALA A 103 -26.67 4.36 -1.42
C ALA A 103 -26.59 5.86 -1.11
N THR A 104 -27.69 6.41 -0.58
CA THR A 104 -27.82 7.81 -0.22
C THR A 104 -28.36 7.96 1.21
N GLY A 105 -27.89 8.97 1.91
CA GLY A 105 -28.36 9.28 3.27
C GLY A 105 -27.91 8.23 4.30
N GLY A 106 -27.04 8.60 5.18
CA GLY A 106 -26.50 7.73 6.22
C GLY A 106 -24.97 7.73 6.25
N PRO A 107 -24.39 7.00 7.19
CA PRO A 107 -22.94 6.95 7.33
C PRO A 107 -22.26 6.41 6.09
N ASP A 108 -21.14 7.03 5.73
CA ASP A 108 -20.26 6.59 4.65
C ASP A 108 -20.92 6.50 3.26
N THR A 109 -21.95 7.36 3.03
CA THR A 109 -22.64 7.50 1.74
C THR A 109 -22.28 8.80 1.00
N ASP A 110 -21.48 9.66 1.61
CA ASP A 110 -20.97 10.90 1.02
C ASP A 110 -19.44 10.97 1.17
N TRP A 111 -18.76 11.36 0.09
CA TRP A 111 -17.30 11.50 0.02
C TRP A 111 -16.92 12.53 -1.04
N PRO A 112 -15.83 13.32 -0.83
CA PRO A 112 -15.48 14.44 -1.71
C PRO A 112 -14.61 14.03 -2.91
N THR A 113 -14.60 12.75 -3.30
CA THR A 113 -13.78 12.21 -4.39
C THR A 113 -14.63 11.39 -5.35
N ALA A 114 -14.11 11.09 -6.55
CA ALA A 114 -14.81 10.25 -7.53
C ALA A 114 -14.89 8.76 -7.10
N GLU A 115 -14.08 8.36 -6.13
CA GLU A 115 -14.07 6.99 -5.59
C GLU A 115 -14.61 6.96 -4.16
N PRO A 116 -15.55 6.07 -3.84
CA PRO A 116 -15.94 5.81 -2.45
C PRO A 116 -14.82 5.08 -1.69
N PRO A 117 -14.86 5.08 -0.36
CA PRO A 117 -13.96 4.26 0.44
C PRO A 117 -14.18 2.76 0.15
N HIS A 118 -13.20 1.93 0.51
CA HIS A 118 -13.25 0.50 0.26
C HIS A 118 -12.80 -0.30 1.47
N ARG A 119 -13.49 -1.40 1.76
CA ARG A 119 -13.08 -2.34 2.78
C ARG A 119 -12.34 -3.49 2.14
N ILE A 120 -11.05 -3.56 2.45
CA ILE A 120 -10.16 -4.63 2.01
C ILE A 120 -9.08 -4.80 3.09
N ASN A 121 -8.81 -6.04 3.48
CA ASN A 121 -7.73 -6.32 4.40
C ASN A 121 -6.38 -6.19 3.68
N GLN A 122 -5.38 -5.71 4.40
CA GLN A 122 -4.03 -5.49 3.88
C GLN A 122 -3.41 -6.75 3.24
N ILE A 123 -3.74 -7.95 3.75
CA ILE A 123 -3.27 -9.22 3.17
C ILE A 123 -3.72 -9.45 1.72
N TYR A 124 -4.83 -8.81 1.32
CA TYR A 124 -5.32 -8.86 -0.07
C TYR A 124 -4.91 -7.60 -0.87
N LEU A 125 -4.74 -6.47 -0.19
CA LEU A 125 -4.35 -5.21 -0.82
C LEU A 125 -2.90 -5.27 -1.33
N GLU A 126 -1.94 -5.62 -0.47
CA GLU A 126 -0.52 -5.57 -0.80
C GLU A 126 -0.11 -6.44 -1.99
N PRO A 127 -0.57 -7.70 -2.13
CA PRO A 127 -0.25 -8.48 -3.31
C PRO A 127 -0.66 -7.83 -4.63
N VAL A 128 -1.82 -7.14 -4.65
CA VAL A 128 -2.29 -6.41 -5.84
C VAL A 128 -1.39 -5.21 -6.14
N LEU A 129 -0.97 -4.47 -5.10
CA LEU A 129 -0.04 -3.35 -5.26
C LEU A 129 1.32 -3.83 -5.74
N PHE A 130 1.85 -4.90 -5.14
CA PHE A 130 3.15 -5.46 -5.49
C PHE A 130 3.19 -5.95 -6.95
N GLU A 131 2.21 -6.75 -7.36
CA GLU A 131 2.11 -7.25 -8.73
C GLU A 131 2.06 -6.11 -9.76
N HIS A 132 1.29 -5.07 -9.45
CA HIS A 132 1.19 -3.92 -10.35
C HIS A 132 2.49 -3.10 -10.38
N ALA A 133 3.11 -2.86 -9.22
CA ALA A 133 4.37 -2.15 -9.12
C ALA A 133 5.49 -2.87 -9.88
N ALA A 134 5.58 -4.19 -9.74
CA ALA A 134 6.59 -5.01 -10.41
C ALA A 134 6.48 -5.02 -11.95
N ALA A 135 5.32 -4.63 -12.49
CA ALA A 135 5.08 -4.53 -13.93
C ALA A 135 5.37 -3.13 -14.52
N ILE A 136 5.73 -2.14 -13.70
CA ILE A 136 5.99 -0.78 -14.17
C ILE A 136 7.46 -0.63 -14.54
N ASP A 137 7.72 -0.19 -15.77
CA ASP A 137 9.06 0.14 -16.23
C ASP A 137 9.71 1.24 -15.39
N GLY A 138 10.99 1.04 -15.03
CA GLY A 138 11.74 2.00 -14.22
C GLY A 138 11.49 1.89 -12.71
N LEU A 139 10.66 0.94 -12.26
CA LEU A 139 10.47 0.59 -10.86
C LEU A 139 11.11 -0.78 -10.58
N GLN A 140 12.03 -0.83 -9.63
CA GLN A 140 12.66 -2.06 -9.16
C GLN A 140 12.34 -2.31 -7.69
N ILE A 141 11.97 -3.55 -7.35
CA ILE A 141 11.73 -3.97 -5.96
C ILE A 141 12.79 -4.99 -5.57
N LEU A 142 13.56 -4.67 -4.55
CA LEU A 142 14.56 -5.54 -3.96
C LEU A 142 14.00 -6.11 -2.66
N ASN A 143 13.46 -7.31 -2.74
CA ASN A 143 13.04 -8.07 -1.58
C ASN A 143 14.25 -8.64 -0.84
N ARG A 144 14.08 -9.05 0.41
CA ARG A 144 15.15 -9.57 1.27
C ARG A 144 16.33 -8.61 1.39
N THR A 145 16.04 -7.31 1.30
CA THR A 145 17.03 -6.24 1.33
C THR A 145 16.72 -5.27 2.46
N GLU A 146 17.62 -5.18 3.43
CA GLU A 146 17.52 -4.30 4.58
C GLU A 146 18.28 -2.99 4.33
N PHE A 147 17.61 -1.87 4.58
CA PHE A 147 18.28 -0.56 4.62
C PHE A 147 18.97 -0.40 5.98
N GLU A 148 20.28 -0.14 5.98
CA GLU A 148 21.07 0.00 7.20
C GLU A 148 21.36 1.46 7.54
N SER A 149 21.80 2.26 6.57
CA SER A 149 22.20 3.66 6.78
C SER A 149 22.30 4.42 5.48
N PHE A 150 22.53 5.72 5.55
CA PHE A 150 22.92 6.54 4.41
C PHE A 150 23.90 7.64 4.81
N SER A 151 24.64 8.14 3.81
CA SER A 151 25.44 9.36 3.90
C SER A 151 24.97 10.34 2.83
N GLU A 152 24.98 11.62 3.18
CA GLU A 152 24.75 12.70 2.22
C GLU A 152 26.07 13.05 1.54
N GLU A 153 26.04 13.14 0.22
CA GLU A 153 27.17 13.50 -0.63
C GLU A 153 26.84 14.82 -1.37
N SER A 154 27.81 15.40 -2.07
CA SER A 154 27.61 16.65 -2.82
C SER A 154 26.50 16.56 -3.87
N ASP A 155 26.30 15.39 -4.45
CA ASP A 155 25.43 15.16 -5.60
C ASP A 155 24.27 14.21 -5.31
N GLY A 156 23.99 13.92 -4.02
CA GLY A 156 22.88 13.03 -3.62
C GLY A 156 23.18 12.27 -2.35
N ILE A 157 22.73 11.04 -2.31
CA ILE A 157 22.76 10.16 -1.15
C ILE A 157 23.37 8.82 -1.55
N VAL A 158 24.23 8.29 -0.70
CA VAL A 158 24.74 6.91 -0.79
C VAL A 158 24.13 6.10 0.34
N ALA A 159 23.21 5.21 0.00
CA ALA A 159 22.56 4.30 0.94
C ALA A 159 23.32 2.98 1.03
N THR A 160 23.46 2.48 2.24
CA THR A 160 24.01 1.15 2.54
C THR A 160 22.85 0.19 2.76
N VAL A 161 22.83 -0.90 2.02
CA VAL A 161 21.80 -1.94 2.12
C VAL A 161 22.43 -3.30 2.28
N ARG A 162 21.76 -4.21 2.97
CA ARG A 162 22.19 -5.59 3.20
C ARG A 162 21.24 -6.57 2.55
N ASP A 163 21.79 -7.46 1.71
CA ASP A 163 21.10 -8.65 1.23
C ASP A 163 20.97 -9.65 2.39
N LEU A 164 19.75 -9.97 2.77
CA LEU A 164 19.45 -10.84 3.92
C LEU A 164 19.63 -12.32 3.61
N ASP A 165 19.72 -12.70 2.35
CA ASP A 165 19.94 -14.09 1.94
C ASP A 165 21.44 -14.38 1.76
N ALA A 166 22.17 -13.47 1.13
CA ALA A 166 23.62 -13.58 0.95
C ALA A 166 24.42 -13.07 2.17
N GLY A 167 23.82 -12.25 3.04
CA GLY A 167 24.50 -11.59 4.15
C GLY A 167 25.50 -10.53 3.73
N THR A 168 25.47 -10.10 2.46
CA THR A 168 26.42 -9.13 1.90
C THR A 168 25.85 -7.73 1.89
N THR A 169 26.73 -6.75 2.13
CA THR A 169 26.36 -5.33 2.09
C THR A 169 26.75 -4.73 0.73
N SER A 170 25.91 -3.85 0.21
CA SER A 170 26.11 -3.10 -1.02
C SER A 170 25.64 -1.66 -0.89
N GLN A 171 25.95 -0.84 -1.91
CA GLN A 171 25.60 0.57 -1.93
C GLN A 171 24.67 0.90 -3.10
N ILE A 172 23.70 1.80 -2.83
CA ILE A 172 22.78 2.39 -3.80
C ILE A 172 22.96 3.90 -3.78
N GLU A 173 23.31 4.48 -4.93
CA GLU A 173 23.30 5.94 -5.12
C GLU A 173 21.89 6.41 -5.47
N ALA A 174 21.41 7.46 -4.81
CA ALA A 174 20.09 8.06 -5.06
C ALA A 174 20.13 9.58 -4.94
N GLU A 175 19.26 10.28 -5.67
CA GLU A 175 19.04 11.70 -5.45
C GLU A 175 18.22 11.93 -4.15
N PHE A 176 17.28 11.04 -3.85
CA PHE A 176 16.41 11.10 -2.67
C PHE A 176 16.24 9.72 -2.03
N VAL A 177 16.12 9.71 -0.70
CA VAL A 177 15.69 8.54 0.09
C VAL A 177 14.41 8.88 0.82
N VAL A 178 13.42 7.97 0.76
CA VAL A 178 12.11 8.15 1.42
C VAL A 178 11.82 6.95 2.31
N GLY A 179 11.69 7.19 3.63
CA GLY A 179 11.31 6.19 4.61
C GLY A 179 9.80 5.88 4.53
N CYS A 180 9.46 4.62 4.25
CA CYS A 180 8.10 4.08 4.20
C CYS A 180 8.01 2.74 4.94
N ASP A 181 8.92 2.49 5.87
CA ASP A 181 9.10 1.24 6.62
C ASP A 181 8.11 1.05 7.78
N GLY A 182 7.23 2.03 7.99
CA GLY A 182 6.14 1.98 8.96
C GLY A 182 6.52 2.48 10.35
N SER A 183 5.59 2.29 11.29
CA SER A 183 5.82 2.60 12.70
C SER A 183 6.47 1.40 13.40
N ARG A 184 7.51 1.62 14.14
CA ARG A 184 8.12 0.67 15.07
C ARG A 184 7.65 0.91 16.49
#